data_f8698b72563ddc1ac3d5f482e7d1cabc
#
_entry.id   f8698b72563ddc1ac3d5f482e7d1cabc
#
_cell.length_a   1.000
_cell.length_b   1.000
_cell.length_c   1.000
_cell.angle_alpha   90.00
_cell.angle_beta   90.00
_cell.angle_gamma   90.00
#
_symmetry.space_group_name_H-M   'P 1'
#
loop_
_entity.id
_entity.type
_entity.pdbx_description
1 polymer ?
#
loop_
_entity_poly.entity_id
_entity_poly.type
_entity_poly.pdbx_seq_one_letter_code
_entity_poly.pdbx_strand_id
1 'polypeptide(L)'
;TLEHILIRPQQFWEERKITPLLGRRVEKIFPYQKSVRTSDGERLSYGKLVWAAGGRPRRLACPGEHLEGVLSVRSRADVDAIRAKLSHARRVVIVGGGYVGLEAAAALTGAERQIVLLHASPRLLSRVAGEPVSRFFEAEHRARGVDVRTGVGVRSIEGEAGRVQSVRLQV
;
A
#
# COMPACT_ATOMS: atom_id res chain seq x y z
N THR A 1 13.75 -11.02 8.29
CA THR A 1 13.06 -12.18 8.91
C THR A 1 11.68 -11.75 9.41
N LEU A 2 10.77 -12.72 9.56
CA LEU A 2 9.41 -12.49 10.09
C LEU A 2 9.44 -11.81 11.47
N GLU A 3 10.38 -12.17 12.30
CA GLU A 3 10.57 -11.64 13.66
C GLU A 3 10.75 -10.12 13.71
N HIS A 4 11.40 -9.53 12.70
CA HIS A 4 11.63 -8.08 12.65
C HIS A 4 10.39 -7.24 12.35
N ILE A 5 9.29 -7.87 11.90
CA ILE A 5 8.03 -7.17 11.61
C ILE A 5 6.94 -7.46 12.63
N LEU A 6 7.20 -8.31 13.62
CA LEU A 6 6.27 -8.55 14.72
C LEU A 6 6.23 -7.34 15.66
N ILE A 7 5.04 -6.81 15.90
CA ILE A 7 4.83 -5.69 16.82
C ILE A 7 5.21 -6.08 18.25
N ARG A 8 4.92 -7.33 18.63
CA ARG A 8 5.25 -7.93 19.93
C ARG A 8 5.49 -9.43 19.78
N PRO A 9 6.38 -10.03 20.59
CA PRO A 9 6.56 -11.49 20.64
C PRO A 9 5.32 -12.19 21.21
N GLN A 10 5.19 -13.48 20.96
CA GLN A 10 4.03 -14.26 21.41
C GLN A 10 3.84 -14.19 22.93
N GLN A 11 4.92 -14.28 23.70
CA GLN A 11 4.91 -14.20 25.17
C GLN A 11 4.20 -12.93 25.69
N PHE A 12 4.33 -11.80 25.00
CA PHE A 12 3.65 -10.56 25.37
C PHE A 12 2.12 -10.70 25.42
N TRP A 13 1.54 -11.47 24.50
CA TRP A 13 0.09 -11.69 24.44
C TRP A 13 -0.37 -12.64 25.54
N GLU A 14 0.38 -13.70 25.79
CA GLU A 14 0.11 -14.70 26.83
C GLU A 14 0.12 -14.09 28.23
N GLU A 15 1.17 -13.32 28.58
CA GLU A 15 1.31 -12.61 29.86
C GLU A 15 0.15 -11.65 30.12
N ARG A 16 -0.43 -11.07 29.08
CA ARG A 16 -1.58 -10.15 29.18
C ARG A 16 -2.94 -10.82 29.01
N LYS A 17 -2.96 -12.13 28.93
CA LYS A 17 -4.18 -12.93 28.72
C LYS A 17 -4.96 -12.46 27.48
N ILE A 18 -4.23 -12.08 26.43
CA ILE A 18 -4.80 -11.73 25.12
C ILE A 18 -4.74 -12.96 24.25
N THR A 19 -5.88 -13.40 23.71
CA THR A 19 -5.97 -14.53 22.79
C THR A 19 -6.05 -14.05 21.35
N PRO A 20 -4.95 -14.10 20.56
CA PRO A 20 -4.98 -13.79 19.14
C PRO A 20 -5.68 -14.92 18.37
N LEU A 21 -6.74 -14.61 17.65
CA LEU A 21 -7.42 -15.55 16.76
C LEU A 21 -6.93 -15.30 15.32
N LEU A 22 -5.79 -15.91 14.99
CA LEU A 22 -5.14 -15.72 13.68
C LEU A 22 -5.86 -16.52 12.58
N GLY A 23 -5.79 -16.00 11.34
CA GLY A 23 -6.40 -16.66 10.18
C GLY A 23 -7.92 -16.57 10.11
N ARG A 24 -8.57 -15.86 11.04
CA ARG A 24 -10.03 -15.71 11.10
C ARG A 24 -10.45 -14.30 10.67
N ARG A 25 -11.36 -14.23 9.74
CA ARG A 25 -11.97 -12.97 9.31
C ARG A 25 -13.33 -12.80 9.96
N VAL A 26 -13.63 -11.62 10.48
CA VAL A 26 -14.99 -11.28 10.90
C VAL A 26 -15.81 -10.98 9.66
N GLU A 27 -16.85 -11.77 9.43
CA GLU A 27 -17.77 -11.63 8.28
C GLU A 27 -19.01 -10.82 8.61
N LYS A 28 -19.49 -10.95 9.84
CA LYS A 28 -20.72 -10.28 10.27
C LYS A 28 -20.63 -9.83 11.73
N ILE A 29 -21.16 -8.65 11.99
CA ILE A 29 -21.34 -8.10 13.33
C ILE A 29 -22.82 -8.08 13.65
N PHE A 30 -23.17 -8.52 14.87
CA PHE A 30 -24.52 -8.50 15.41
C PHE A 30 -24.53 -7.56 16.64
N PRO A 31 -24.75 -6.24 16.46
CA PRO A 31 -24.57 -5.27 17.53
C PRO A 31 -25.49 -5.49 18.72
N TYR A 32 -26.76 -5.79 18.45
CA TYR A 32 -27.76 -6.03 19.50
C TYR A 32 -27.48 -7.29 20.31
N GLN A 33 -26.96 -8.35 19.68
CA GLN A 33 -26.57 -9.60 20.36
C GLN A 33 -25.14 -9.54 20.91
N LYS A 34 -24.44 -8.40 20.75
CA LYS A 34 -23.05 -8.23 21.16
C LYS A 34 -22.17 -9.40 20.74
N SER A 35 -22.24 -9.76 19.44
CA SER A 35 -21.48 -10.88 18.91
C SER A 35 -20.98 -10.61 17.49
N VAL A 36 -19.94 -11.33 17.10
CA VAL A 36 -19.41 -11.36 15.73
C VAL A 36 -19.41 -12.80 15.22
N ARG A 37 -19.53 -12.97 13.89
CA ARG A 37 -19.33 -14.26 13.22
C ARG A 37 -18.05 -14.21 12.41
N THR A 38 -17.21 -15.21 12.56
CA THR A 38 -15.97 -15.40 11.85
C THR A 38 -16.12 -16.32 10.64
N SER A 39 -15.11 -16.30 9.74
CA SER A 39 -15.11 -17.05 8.47
C SER A 39 -15.17 -18.57 8.62
N ASP A 40 -14.84 -19.11 9.78
CA ASP A 40 -14.98 -20.52 10.13
C ASP A 40 -16.35 -20.85 10.73
N GLY A 41 -17.27 -19.87 10.76
CA GLY A 41 -18.64 -20.03 11.25
C GLY A 41 -18.79 -19.83 12.77
N GLU A 42 -17.69 -19.68 13.51
CA GLU A 42 -17.75 -19.48 14.96
C GLU A 42 -18.40 -18.14 15.30
N ARG A 43 -19.14 -18.12 16.41
CA ARG A 43 -19.77 -16.92 16.95
C ARG A 43 -19.11 -16.54 18.28
N LEU A 44 -18.50 -15.36 18.30
CA LEU A 44 -17.81 -14.81 19.46
C LEU A 44 -18.65 -13.69 20.08
N SER A 45 -18.95 -13.80 21.37
CA SER A 45 -19.61 -12.74 22.14
C SER A 45 -18.61 -11.75 22.69
N TYR A 46 -19.04 -10.49 22.86
CA TYR A 46 -18.19 -9.44 23.41
C TYR A 46 -18.93 -8.52 24.38
N GLY A 47 -18.23 -8.03 25.38
CA GLY A 47 -18.72 -6.94 26.23
C GLY A 47 -18.56 -5.58 25.54
N LYS A 48 -17.39 -5.35 24.94
CA LYS A 48 -17.05 -4.17 24.12
C LYS A 48 -16.36 -4.64 22.85
N LEU A 49 -16.67 -4.00 21.72
CA LEU A 49 -16.03 -4.27 20.43
C LEU A 49 -15.23 -3.05 19.98
N VAL A 50 -13.95 -3.25 19.70
CA VAL A 50 -13.11 -2.24 19.00
C VAL A 50 -12.91 -2.71 17.58
N TRP A 51 -13.41 -1.92 16.61
CA TRP A 51 -13.26 -2.21 15.20
C TRP A 51 -11.97 -1.58 14.67
N ALA A 52 -10.92 -2.38 14.52
CA ALA A 52 -9.61 -1.95 14.05
C ALA A 52 -9.15 -2.76 12.81
N ALA A 53 -10.07 -3.02 11.88
CA ALA A 53 -9.86 -3.91 10.74
C ALA A 53 -8.98 -3.33 9.62
N GLY A 54 -8.49 -2.09 9.77
CA GLY A 54 -7.67 -1.41 8.76
C GLY A 54 -8.47 -1.02 7.52
N GLY A 55 -7.82 -0.96 6.38
CA GLY A 55 -8.41 -0.57 5.10
C GLY A 55 -7.89 -1.39 3.94
N ARG A 56 -8.50 -1.21 2.77
CA ARG A 56 -8.01 -1.75 1.50
C ARG A 56 -7.27 -0.67 0.72
N PRO A 57 -6.26 -1.02 -0.09
CA PRO A 57 -5.66 -0.09 -1.03
C PRO A 57 -6.73 0.49 -1.97
N ARG A 58 -6.63 1.77 -2.25
CA ARG A 58 -7.47 2.37 -3.28
C ARG A 58 -6.96 1.92 -4.63
N ARG A 59 -7.84 1.39 -5.47
CA ARG A 59 -7.52 1.05 -6.85
C ARG A 59 -7.49 2.31 -7.73
N LEU A 60 -6.71 2.23 -8.80
CA LEU A 60 -6.74 3.24 -9.85
C LEU A 60 -8.00 2.99 -10.68
N ALA A 61 -9.00 3.87 -10.58
CA ALA A 61 -10.23 3.74 -11.38
C ALA A 61 -9.95 4.18 -12.85
N CYS A 62 -9.09 3.44 -13.56
CA CYS A 62 -8.73 3.72 -14.94
C CYS A 62 -8.61 2.42 -15.76
N PRO A 63 -8.76 2.48 -17.09
CA PRO A 63 -8.54 1.32 -17.96
C PRO A 63 -7.15 0.72 -17.73
N GLY A 64 -7.05 -0.61 -17.70
CA GLY A 64 -5.81 -1.35 -17.52
C GLY A 64 -5.37 -1.56 -16.07
N GLU A 65 -6.13 -1.14 -15.06
CA GLU A 65 -5.78 -1.34 -13.65
C GLU A 65 -5.61 -2.81 -13.21
N HIS A 66 -6.14 -3.73 -14.02
CA HIS A 66 -6.14 -5.17 -13.78
C HIS A 66 -4.98 -5.92 -14.47
N LEU A 67 -4.18 -5.21 -15.26
CA LEU A 67 -3.07 -5.81 -15.99
C LEU A 67 -2.02 -6.40 -15.03
N GLU A 68 -1.40 -7.50 -15.45
CA GLU A 68 -0.29 -8.10 -14.72
C GLU A 68 0.86 -7.08 -14.61
N GLY A 69 1.41 -6.91 -13.40
CA GLY A 69 2.42 -5.91 -13.10
C GLY A 69 1.86 -4.62 -12.48
N VAL A 70 0.52 -4.46 -12.45
CA VAL A 70 -0.12 -3.40 -11.65
C VAL A 70 -0.34 -3.94 -10.23
N LEU A 71 0.37 -3.37 -9.28
CA LEU A 71 0.44 -3.84 -7.90
C LEU A 71 0.08 -2.73 -6.91
N SER A 72 -0.37 -3.09 -5.75
CA SER A 72 -0.61 -2.18 -4.63
C SER A 72 0.20 -2.60 -3.40
N VAL A 73 0.40 -1.69 -2.46
CA VAL A 73 1.15 -1.95 -1.21
C VAL A 73 0.21 -1.80 -0.03
N ARG A 74 -0.05 -2.90 0.67
CA ARG A 74 -0.80 -2.92 1.92
C ARG A 74 -0.34 -3.99 2.88
N SER A 75 -0.03 -5.18 2.37
CA SER A 75 0.32 -6.36 3.15
C SER A 75 1.73 -6.83 2.83
N ARG A 76 2.25 -7.74 3.65
CA ARG A 76 3.50 -8.42 3.38
C ARG A 76 3.44 -9.18 2.04
N ALA A 77 2.32 -9.85 1.76
CA ALA A 77 2.15 -10.58 0.49
C ALA A 77 2.28 -9.65 -0.73
N ASP A 78 1.78 -8.41 -0.64
CA ASP A 78 1.96 -7.41 -1.71
C ASP A 78 3.44 -7.06 -1.88
N VAL A 79 4.18 -6.89 -0.79
CA VAL A 79 5.63 -6.60 -0.83
C VAL A 79 6.39 -7.78 -1.45
N ASP A 80 6.05 -9.01 -1.08
CA ASP A 80 6.68 -10.22 -1.65
C ASP A 80 6.38 -10.33 -3.16
N ALA A 81 5.15 -10.04 -3.59
CA ALA A 81 4.77 -9.99 -5.00
C ALA A 81 5.53 -8.89 -5.77
N ILE A 82 5.68 -7.69 -5.20
CA ILE A 82 6.48 -6.61 -5.79
C ILE A 82 7.93 -7.05 -5.93
N ARG A 83 8.54 -7.59 -4.88
CA ARG A 83 9.94 -8.06 -4.90
C ARG A 83 10.18 -9.10 -6.00
N ALA A 84 9.26 -10.04 -6.19
CA ALA A 84 9.36 -11.04 -7.25
C ALA A 84 9.34 -10.40 -8.66
N LYS A 85 8.58 -9.32 -8.87
CA LYS A 85 8.53 -8.62 -10.16
C LYS A 85 9.73 -7.69 -10.38
N LEU A 86 10.30 -7.14 -9.32
CA LEU A 86 11.41 -6.19 -9.40
C LEU A 86 12.70 -6.78 -9.97
N SER A 87 12.92 -8.10 -9.87
CA SER A 87 14.09 -8.76 -10.46
C SER A 87 14.22 -8.57 -11.98
N HIS A 88 13.08 -8.33 -12.65
CA HIS A 88 13.02 -8.16 -14.10
C HIS A 88 12.59 -6.75 -14.54
N ALA A 89 12.26 -5.87 -13.60
CA ALA A 89 11.79 -4.52 -13.90
C ALA A 89 12.94 -3.51 -13.92
N ARG A 90 13.15 -2.85 -15.06
CA ARG A 90 14.09 -1.73 -15.19
C ARG A 90 13.44 -0.37 -14.93
N ARG A 91 12.13 -0.27 -15.06
CA ARG A 91 11.35 0.95 -14.81
C ARG A 91 10.19 0.65 -13.89
N VAL A 92 10.01 1.49 -12.89
CA VAL A 92 8.89 1.40 -11.94
C VAL A 92 8.15 2.74 -11.93
N VAL A 93 6.83 2.68 -12.11
CA VAL A 93 5.96 3.84 -11.97
C VAL A 93 5.19 3.71 -10.68
N ILE A 94 5.32 4.68 -9.80
CA ILE A 94 4.61 4.77 -8.52
C ILE A 94 3.51 5.81 -8.67
N VAL A 95 2.28 5.44 -8.39
CA VAL A 95 1.14 6.36 -8.46
C VAL A 95 0.66 6.71 -7.05
N GLY A 96 0.87 7.95 -6.68
CA GLY A 96 0.50 8.50 -5.38
C GLY A 96 1.69 9.01 -4.56
N GLY A 97 1.80 10.33 -4.41
CA GLY A 97 2.86 11.01 -3.64
C GLY A 97 2.47 11.24 -2.17
N GLY A 98 1.85 10.24 -1.52
CA GLY A 98 1.69 10.16 -0.07
C GLY A 98 2.85 9.41 0.59
N TYR A 99 2.79 9.20 1.91
CA TYR A 99 3.87 8.51 2.65
C TYR A 99 4.28 7.18 2.03
N VAL A 100 3.34 6.27 1.79
CA VAL A 100 3.65 4.94 1.23
C VAL A 100 4.33 5.03 -0.13
N GLY A 101 3.89 5.95 -1.01
CA GLY A 101 4.51 6.16 -2.33
C GLY A 101 5.93 6.70 -2.23
N LEU A 102 6.18 7.63 -1.32
CA LEU A 102 7.52 8.19 -1.06
C LEU A 102 8.46 7.15 -0.45
N GLU A 103 7.98 6.38 0.53
CA GLU A 103 8.73 5.26 1.12
C GLU A 103 9.08 4.20 0.08
N ALA A 104 8.11 3.83 -0.78
CA ALA A 104 8.35 2.91 -1.88
C ALA A 104 9.38 3.46 -2.87
N ALA A 105 9.29 4.74 -3.24
CA ALA A 105 10.26 5.39 -4.11
C ALA A 105 11.66 5.35 -3.50
N ALA A 106 11.80 5.72 -2.23
CA ALA A 106 13.08 5.69 -1.51
C ALA A 106 13.66 4.28 -1.41
N ALA A 107 12.84 3.26 -1.12
CA ALA A 107 13.28 1.88 -1.02
C ALA A 107 13.71 1.27 -2.36
N LEU A 108 13.24 1.81 -3.47
CA LEU A 108 13.52 1.31 -4.81
C LEU A 108 14.66 2.06 -5.53
N THR A 109 15.10 3.21 -5.00
CA THR A 109 16.28 3.94 -5.52
C THR A 109 17.57 3.19 -5.21
N GLY A 110 18.62 3.42 -6.01
CA GLY A 110 19.95 2.83 -5.79
C GLY A 110 20.19 1.49 -6.49
N ALA A 111 19.19 0.81 -7.00
CA ALA A 111 19.36 -0.26 -7.98
C ALA A 111 19.25 0.38 -9.37
N GLU A 112 19.86 -0.19 -10.41
CA GLU A 112 19.87 0.31 -11.81
C GLU A 112 18.46 0.45 -12.43
N ARG A 113 17.53 1.11 -11.71
CA ARG A 113 16.11 1.25 -12.06
C ARG A 113 15.74 2.72 -12.21
N GLN A 114 14.91 2.99 -13.20
CA GLN A 114 14.25 4.27 -13.36
C GLN A 114 12.97 4.30 -12.51
N ILE A 115 12.93 5.18 -11.54
CA ILE A 115 11.75 5.37 -10.67
C ILE A 115 11.03 6.65 -11.10
N VAL A 116 9.75 6.52 -11.46
CA VAL A 116 8.86 7.64 -11.76
C VAL A 116 7.77 7.69 -10.70
N LEU A 117 7.62 8.82 -10.03
CA LEU A 117 6.58 9.05 -9.04
C LEU A 117 5.56 10.06 -9.59
N LEU A 118 4.34 9.59 -9.81
CA LEU A 118 3.21 10.39 -10.32
C LEU A 118 2.29 10.80 -9.17
N HIS A 119 1.90 12.07 -9.14
CA HIS A 119 0.96 12.57 -8.14
C HIS A 119 -0.03 13.56 -8.74
N ALA A 120 -1.33 13.31 -8.56
CA ALA A 120 -2.38 14.14 -9.17
C ALA A 120 -2.49 15.54 -8.56
N SER A 121 -2.14 15.72 -7.28
CA SER A 121 -2.14 17.05 -6.64
C SER A 121 -0.88 17.86 -7.02
N PRO A 122 -0.94 19.20 -6.91
CA PRO A 122 0.19 20.08 -7.27
C PRO A 122 1.46 19.88 -6.42
N ARG A 123 1.36 19.25 -5.26
CA ARG A 123 2.49 18.98 -4.36
C ARG A 123 2.36 17.65 -3.66
N LEU A 124 3.48 17.03 -3.32
CA LEU A 124 3.56 15.80 -2.53
C LEU A 124 2.96 16.03 -1.13
N LEU A 125 2.46 14.97 -0.51
CA LEU A 125 1.91 15.01 0.86
C LEU A 125 0.84 16.09 1.08
N SER A 126 0.16 16.56 0.05
CA SER A 126 -0.76 17.72 0.06
C SER A 126 -1.86 17.66 1.13
N ARG A 127 -2.24 16.46 1.57
CA ARG A 127 -3.29 16.24 2.57
C ARG A 127 -2.80 16.21 4.01
N VAL A 128 -1.50 16.04 4.22
CA VAL A 128 -0.94 15.68 5.55
C VAL A 128 0.25 16.54 5.96
N ALA A 129 0.80 17.35 5.03
CA ALA A 129 1.95 18.19 5.31
C ALA A 129 1.79 19.59 4.70
N GLY A 130 2.42 20.57 5.32
CA GLY A 130 2.55 21.92 4.79
C GLY A 130 3.48 21.99 3.59
N GLU A 131 3.47 23.11 2.86
CA GLU A 131 4.23 23.27 1.64
C GLU A 131 5.75 23.14 1.83
N PRO A 132 6.38 23.70 2.88
CA PRO A 132 7.83 23.55 3.08
C PRO A 132 8.27 22.09 3.18
N VAL A 133 7.49 21.27 3.88
CA VAL A 133 7.76 19.81 4.01
C VAL A 133 7.56 19.11 2.68
N SER A 134 6.51 19.45 1.94
CA SER A 134 6.28 18.88 0.59
C SER A 134 7.45 19.15 -0.35
N ARG A 135 7.94 20.39 -0.37
CA ARG A 135 9.09 20.79 -1.21
C ARG A 135 10.38 20.10 -0.78
N PHE A 136 10.60 19.96 0.51
CA PHE A 136 11.75 19.21 1.03
C PHE A 136 11.75 17.76 0.51
N PHE A 137 10.64 17.04 0.67
CA PHE A 137 10.54 15.66 0.19
C PHE A 137 10.68 15.56 -1.34
N GLU A 138 10.13 16.52 -2.07
CA GLU A 138 10.24 16.57 -3.54
C GLU A 138 11.70 16.74 -3.96
N ALA A 139 12.42 17.69 -3.37
CA ALA A 139 13.84 17.93 -3.63
C ALA A 139 14.70 16.71 -3.28
N GLU A 140 14.47 16.09 -2.11
CA GLU A 140 15.20 14.91 -1.66
C GLU A 140 15.03 13.70 -2.58
N HIS A 141 13.81 13.45 -3.06
CA HIS A 141 13.57 12.33 -3.98
C HIS A 141 14.19 12.61 -5.35
N ARG A 142 14.07 13.83 -5.87
CA ARG A 142 14.73 14.21 -7.14
C ARG A 142 16.25 14.13 -7.05
N ALA A 143 16.85 14.57 -5.96
CA ALA A 143 18.29 14.48 -5.73
C ALA A 143 18.80 13.04 -5.72
N ARG A 144 17.92 12.07 -5.39
CA ARG A 144 18.23 10.64 -5.43
C ARG A 144 17.82 9.94 -6.73
N GLY A 145 17.48 10.70 -7.77
CA GLY A 145 17.20 10.18 -9.11
C GLY A 145 15.75 9.71 -9.33
N VAL A 146 14.81 10.07 -8.46
CA VAL A 146 13.37 9.83 -8.70
C VAL A 146 12.82 10.92 -9.62
N ASP A 147 12.21 10.53 -10.75
CA ASP A 147 11.45 11.44 -11.61
C ASP A 147 10.10 11.75 -10.95
N VAL A 148 10.03 12.86 -10.23
CA VAL A 148 8.82 13.29 -9.52
C VAL A 148 7.98 14.19 -10.40
N ARG A 149 6.74 13.79 -10.68
CA ARG A 149 5.76 14.53 -11.48
C ARG A 149 4.50 14.78 -10.65
N THR A 150 4.29 16.04 -10.29
CA THR A 150 3.09 16.51 -9.57
C THR A 150 2.11 17.18 -10.54
N GLY A 151 0.83 17.28 -10.16
CA GLY A 151 -0.23 17.81 -11.00
C GLY A 151 -0.61 16.88 -12.16
N VAL A 152 -0.20 15.61 -12.12
CA VAL A 152 -0.36 14.65 -13.22
C VAL A 152 -1.22 13.47 -12.79
N GLY A 153 -2.35 13.29 -13.47
CA GLY A 153 -3.22 12.11 -13.30
C GLY A 153 -2.81 10.95 -14.21
N VAL A 154 -3.32 9.76 -13.88
CA VAL A 154 -3.24 8.57 -14.75
C VAL A 154 -4.54 8.46 -15.52
N ARG A 155 -4.47 8.52 -16.85
CA ARG A 155 -5.62 8.33 -17.73
C ARG A 155 -5.91 6.86 -17.99
N SER A 156 -4.87 6.07 -18.28
CA SER A 156 -4.96 4.63 -18.53
C SER A 156 -3.61 3.96 -18.28
N ILE A 157 -3.67 2.66 -18.05
CA ILE A 157 -2.51 1.76 -18.06
C ILE A 157 -2.64 0.92 -19.33
N GLU A 158 -1.61 0.91 -20.14
CA GLU A 158 -1.60 0.20 -21.43
C GLU A 158 -0.71 -1.03 -21.31
N GLY A 159 -1.10 -2.10 -21.99
CA GLY A 159 -0.37 -3.35 -21.95
C GLY A 159 -0.58 -4.21 -23.18
N GLU A 160 0.26 -5.22 -23.29
CA GLU A 160 0.23 -6.23 -24.34
C GLU A 160 0.23 -7.61 -23.70
N ALA A 161 -0.49 -8.55 -24.29
CA ALA A 161 -0.64 -9.93 -23.77
C ALA A 161 -1.00 -9.99 -22.27
N GLY A 162 -1.84 -9.06 -21.78
CA GLY A 162 -2.27 -8.98 -20.37
C GLY A 162 -1.25 -8.38 -19.42
N ARG A 163 -0.08 -7.89 -19.87
CA ARG A 163 1.00 -7.33 -19.04
C ARG A 163 1.17 -5.84 -19.28
N VAL A 164 1.41 -5.08 -18.19
CA VAL A 164 1.63 -3.63 -18.28
C VAL A 164 2.89 -3.29 -19.08
N GLN A 165 2.76 -2.32 -19.97
CA GLN A 165 3.85 -1.77 -20.79
C GLN A 165 4.08 -0.29 -20.52
N SER A 166 3.01 0.49 -20.40
CA SER A 166 3.10 1.94 -20.24
C SER A 166 1.95 2.51 -19.41
N VAL A 167 2.14 3.75 -18.99
CA VAL A 167 1.12 4.55 -18.28
C VAL A 167 0.87 5.80 -19.11
N ARG A 168 -0.37 6.02 -19.53
CA ARG A 168 -0.80 7.24 -20.21
C ARG A 168 -1.23 8.27 -19.17
N LEU A 169 -0.66 9.44 -19.27
CA LEU A 169 -0.92 10.53 -18.33
C LEU A 169 -2.11 11.38 -18.81
N GLN A 170 -2.78 11.95 -17.82
CA GLN A 170 -3.74 13.03 -18.00
C GLN A 170 -3.02 14.32 -17.60
N VAL A 171 -2.76 15.16 -18.57
CA VAL A 171 -2.21 16.51 -18.40
C VAL A 171 -3.37 17.47 -18.25
#